data_d06600e2afcb3ee73008f9593f6b8ee1
#
_entry.id   d06600e2afcb3ee73008f9593f6b8ee1
#
_cell.length_a   1.000
_cell.length_b   1.000
_cell.length_c   1.000
_cell.angle_alpha   90.00
_cell.angle_beta   90.00
_cell.angle_gamma   90.00
#
_symmetry.space_group_name_H-M   'P 1'
#
loop_
_entity.id
_entity.type
_entity.pdbx_description
1 polymer ?
#
loop_
_entity_poly.entity_id
_entity_poly.type
_entity_poly.pdbx_seq_one_letter_code
_entity_poly.pdbx_strand_id
1 'polypeptide(L)'
;ISQFLSPLTNNRTDEFGGSCENRARFASLILKAVREAVGPFFPILIRISADEFLPGGNTLEDTLHLLEYFQEEADIIDVSCGLVDSIQYQIDANYLKDGWRTYLATAVKEKFNKPVITVGNIRDPKVANKIIESEQADFIGLGRQFVADPQWPLKAVSYTHLRAHET
;
A
#
# COMPACT_ATOMS: atom_id res chain seq x y z
N ILE A 1 9.58 -9.81 4.23
CA ILE A 1 10.08 -8.43 4.42
C ILE A 1 9.38 -7.79 5.63
N SER A 2 8.05 -7.77 5.70
CA SER A 2 7.31 -7.07 6.75
C SER A 2 7.74 -7.40 8.18
N GLN A 3 8.07 -8.66 8.46
CA GLN A 3 8.55 -9.10 9.77
C GLN A 3 9.90 -8.46 10.20
N PHE A 4 10.71 -8.00 9.25
CA PHE A 4 11.92 -7.24 9.55
C PHE A 4 11.63 -5.76 9.84
N LEU A 5 10.61 -5.20 9.19
CA LEU A 5 10.26 -3.78 9.32
C LEU A 5 9.59 -3.46 10.65
N SER A 6 8.76 -4.37 11.17
CA SER A 6 7.98 -4.15 12.40
C SER A 6 8.82 -4.33 13.67
N PRO A 7 8.79 -3.37 14.60
CA PRO A 7 9.45 -3.53 15.90
C PRO A 7 8.76 -4.58 16.79
N LEU A 8 7.51 -4.95 16.51
CA LEU A 8 6.77 -5.99 17.25
C LEU A 8 7.21 -7.40 16.88
N THR A 9 7.67 -7.59 15.64
CA THR A 9 8.08 -8.92 15.13
C THR A 9 9.58 -9.07 14.99
N ASN A 10 10.32 -7.96 14.88
CA ASN A 10 11.77 -7.97 14.74
C ASN A 10 12.46 -7.72 16.07
N ASN A 11 12.77 -8.80 16.77
CA ASN A 11 13.52 -8.80 18.06
C ASN A 11 15.03 -8.99 17.88
N ARG A 12 15.56 -8.76 16.66
CA ARG A 12 16.99 -8.94 16.37
C ARG A 12 17.84 -7.84 17.02
N THR A 13 19.05 -8.20 17.39
CA THR A 13 20.05 -7.30 18.01
C THR A 13 21.27 -7.07 17.10
N ASP A 14 21.24 -7.61 15.89
CA ASP A 14 22.26 -7.43 14.87
C ASP A 14 21.94 -6.26 13.91
N GLU A 15 22.67 -6.17 12.81
CA GLU A 15 22.52 -5.13 11.79
C GLU A 15 21.17 -5.10 11.07
N PHE A 16 20.28 -6.06 11.33
CA PHE A 16 18.92 -6.14 10.76
C PHE A 16 17.83 -5.84 11.77
N GLY A 17 18.16 -5.43 13.00
CA GLY A 17 17.19 -5.17 14.07
C GLY A 17 17.48 -3.90 14.86
N GLY A 18 16.55 -3.53 15.75
CA GLY A 18 16.64 -2.33 16.59
C GLY A 18 16.24 -1.05 15.86
N SER A 19 17.20 -0.27 15.36
CA SER A 19 16.92 1.02 14.72
C SER A 19 16.06 0.90 13.45
N CYS A 20 15.40 1.99 13.07
CA CYS A 20 14.64 2.10 11.82
C CYS A 20 15.49 1.70 10.61
N GLU A 21 16.70 2.24 10.50
CA GLU A 21 17.66 1.92 9.44
C GLU A 21 17.96 0.42 9.37
N ASN A 22 18.28 -0.21 10.52
CA ASN A 22 18.59 -1.63 10.57
C ASN A 22 17.38 -2.49 10.17
N ARG A 23 16.16 -2.16 10.63
CA ARG A 23 14.94 -2.87 10.24
C ARG A 23 14.65 -2.73 8.73
N ALA A 24 14.97 -1.60 8.13
CA ALA A 24 14.79 -1.34 6.70
C ALA A 24 15.86 -2.03 5.82
N ARG A 25 17.04 -2.35 6.38
CA ARG A 25 18.21 -2.88 5.66
C ARG A 25 17.89 -4.11 4.82
N PHE A 26 17.13 -5.05 5.36
CA PHE A 26 16.77 -6.27 4.62
C PHE A 26 15.89 -5.98 3.40
N ALA A 27 14.93 -5.07 3.51
CA ALA A 27 14.10 -4.64 2.38
C ALA A 27 14.94 -3.95 1.30
N SER A 28 15.86 -3.06 1.71
CA SER A 28 16.79 -2.37 0.80
C SER A 28 17.66 -3.35 0.02
N LEU A 29 18.26 -4.33 0.70
CA LEU A 29 19.11 -5.34 0.05
C LEU A 29 18.34 -6.18 -0.98
N ILE A 30 17.11 -6.60 -0.63
CA ILE A 30 16.26 -7.37 -1.56
C ILE A 30 15.91 -6.53 -2.80
N LEU A 31 15.44 -5.32 -2.61
CA LEU A 31 15.03 -4.47 -3.74
C LEU A 31 16.21 -4.15 -4.65
N LYS A 32 17.38 -3.85 -4.12
CA LYS A 32 18.61 -3.64 -4.91
C LYS A 32 18.98 -4.89 -5.71
N ALA A 33 19.00 -6.06 -5.07
CA ALA A 33 19.30 -7.31 -5.76
C ALA A 33 18.26 -7.63 -6.86
N VAL A 34 16.98 -7.35 -6.62
CA VAL A 34 15.93 -7.50 -7.64
C VAL A 34 16.17 -6.53 -8.79
N ARG A 35 16.43 -5.24 -8.50
CA ARG A 35 16.71 -4.23 -9.53
C ARG A 35 17.93 -4.60 -10.38
N GLU A 36 18.99 -5.06 -9.77
CA GLU A 36 20.18 -5.54 -10.48
C GLU A 36 19.86 -6.73 -11.40
N ALA A 37 19.03 -7.66 -10.94
CA ALA A 37 18.68 -8.85 -11.69
C ALA A 37 17.75 -8.57 -12.88
N VAL A 38 16.78 -7.66 -12.72
CA VAL A 38 15.73 -7.40 -13.75
C VAL A 38 16.06 -6.19 -14.64
N GLY A 39 17.03 -5.37 -14.25
CA GLY A 39 17.43 -4.18 -14.99
C GLY A 39 16.54 -2.96 -14.71
N PRO A 40 16.87 -1.79 -15.32
CA PRO A 40 16.28 -0.50 -14.97
C PRO A 40 14.84 -0.30 -15.47
N PHE A 41 14.38 -1.07 -16.45
CA PHE A 41 13.09 -0.87 -17.11
C PHE A 41 11.99 -1.84 -16.67
N PHE A 42 12.33 -2.86 -15.87
CA PHE A 42 11.33 -3.81 -15.38
C PHE A 42 10.63 -3.24 -14.13
N PRO A 43 9.29 -3.10 -14.14
CA PRO A 43 8.59 -2.53 -12.99
C PRO A 43 8.74 -3.38 -11.71
N ILE A 44 9.15 -2.75 -10.63
CA ILE A 44 9.21 -3.36 -9.30
C ILE A 44 8.11 -2.75 -8.43
N LEU A 45 7.25 -3.60 -7.92
CA LEU A 45 6.19 -3.23 -7.00
C LEU A 45 6.49 -3.80 -5.62
N ILE A 46 6.40 -2.95 -4.59
CA ILE A 46 6.50 -3.39 -3.20
C ILE A 46 5.19 -3.14 -2.47
N ARG A 47 4.73 -4.15 -1.72
CA ARG A 47 3.59 -3.99 -0.80
C ARG A 47 4.10 -3.80 0.62
N ILE A 48 3.56 -2.76 1.29
CA ILE A 48 3.89 -2.41 2.67
C ILE A 48 2.64 -2.35 3.54
N SER A 49 2.83 -2.52 4.85
CA SER A 49 1.84 -2.17 5.88
C SER A 49 2.16 -0.78 6.39
N ALA A 50 1.39 0.23 5.99
CA ALA A 50 1.68 1.64 6.28
C ALA A 50 1.36 2.04 7.72
N ASP A 51 0.46 1.33 8.38
CA ASP A 51 0.15 1.47 9.81
C ASP A 51 -0.22 0.10 10.36
N GLU A 52 0.36 -0.28 11.49
CA GLU A 52 0.10 -1.58 12.09
C GLU A 52 -1.11 -1.56 13.03
N PHE A 53 -1.57 -0.36 13.43
CA PHE A 53 -2.68 -0.15 14.36
C PHE A 53 -2.54 -0.90 15.69
N LEU A 54 -1.32 -1.01 16.17
CA LEU A 54 -0.96 -1.70 17.42
C LEU A 54 -0.04 -0.82 18.27
N PRO A 55 -0.23 -0.79 19.60
CA PRO A 55 0.71 -0.12 20.48
C PRO A 55 2.13 -0.69 20.33
N GLY A 56 3.10 0.17 20.08
CA GLY A 56 4.50 -0.21 19.85
C GLY A 56 4.80 -0.74 18.45
N GLY A 57 3.82 -0.85 17.57
CA GLY A 57 4.01 -1.14 16.15
C GLY A 57 4.36 0.11 15.34
N ASN A 58 4.66 -0.07 14.06
CA ASN A 58 4.89 1.06 13.16
C ASN A 58 3.60 1.84 12.93
N THR A 59 3.66 3.14 13.16
CA THR A 59 2.67 4.12 12.72
C THR A 59 2.92 4.50 11.26
N LEU A 60 2.00 5.28 10.67
CA LEU A 60 2.21 5.87 9.35
C LEU A 60 3.52 6.66 9.28
N GLU A 61 3.83 7.46 10.31
CA GLU A 61 5.06 8.24 10.37
C GLU A 61 6.31 7.36 10.38
N ASP A 62 6.32 6.31 11.19
CA ASP A 62 7.40 5.32 11.23
C ASP A 62 7.59 4.64 9.87
N THR A 63 6.51 4.27 9.20
CA THR A 63 6.54 3.64 7.89
C THR A 63 7.05 4.59 6.80
N LEU A 64 6.65 5.86 6.84
CA LEU A 64 7.18 6.87 5.94
C LEU A 64 8.70 7.06 6.13
N HIS A 65 9.19 6.97 7.37
CA HIS A 65 10.63 6.99 7.64
C HIS A 65 11.34 5.72 7.17
N LEU A 66 10.75 4.53 7.40
CA LEU A 66 11.28 3.26 6.88
C LEU A 66 11.44 3.27 5.35
N LEU A 67 10.44 3.82 4.63
CA LEU A 67 10.45 3.90 3.17
C LEU A 67 11.61 4.74 2.63
N GLU A 68 12.09 5.74 3.35
CA GLU A 68 13.25 6.56 2.94
C GLU A 68 14.49 5.72 2.63
N TYR A 69 14.65 4.55 3.27
CA TYR A 69 15.82 3.68 3.10
C TYR A 69 15.74 2.74 1.88
N PHE A 70 14.55 2.51 1.30
CA PHE A 70 14.44 1.50 0.24
C PHE A 70 13.44 1.82 -0.88
N GLN A 71 12.72 2.93 -0.83
CA GLN A 71 11.71 3.24 -1.83
C GLN A 71 12.28 3.53 -3.22
N GLU A 72 13.54 3.92 -3.35
CA GLU A 72 14.13 4.32 -4.63
C GLU A 72 14.13 3.20 -5.67
N GLU A 73 14.32 1.97 -5.24
CA GLU A 73 14.36 0.79 -6.11
C GLU A 73 12.97 0.28 -6.52
N ALA A 74 11.91 0.76 -5.86
CA ALA A 74 10.53 0.42 -6.18
C ALA A 74 9.92 1.48 -7.12
N ASP A 75 9.22 1.03 -8.15
CA ASP A 75 8.51 1.91 -9.09
C ASP A 75 7.09 2.21 -8.61
N ILE A 76 6.45 1.27 -7.92
CA ILE A 76 5.08 1.39 -7.42
C ILE A 76 5.03 0.89 -5.97
N ILE A 77 4.30 1.60 -5.12
CA ILE A 77 4.11 1.20 -3.71
C ILE A 77 2.64 0.81 -3.50
N ASP A 78 2.40 -0.46 -3.18
CA ASP A 78 1.08 -0.98 -2.80
C ASP A 78 0.89 -0.82 -1.28
N VAL A 79 -0.02 0.08 -0.90
CA VAL A 79 -0.20 0.53 0.47
C VAL A 79 -1.32 -0.23 1.15
N SER A 80 -0.95 -1.12 2.06
CA SER A 80 -1.83 -1.88 2.95
C SER A 80 -1.70 -1.38 4.39
N CYS A 81 -2.30 -2.09 5.34
CA CYS A 81 -2.13 -1.84 6.77
C CYS A 81 -2.39 -3.09 7.61
N GLY A 82 -2.06 -3.00 8.90
CA GLY A 82 -2.30 -4.03 9.89
C GLY A 82 -1.26 -5.14 9.91
N LEU A 83 -1.25 -5.87 11.02
CA LEU A 83 -0.56 -7.14 11.24
C LEU A 83 -1.57 -8.24 11.57
N VAL A 84 -1.09 -9.46 11.83
CA VAL A 84 -1.95 -10.58 12.25
C VAL A 84 -2.74 -10.24 13.51
N ASP A 85 -2.13 -9.55 14.48
CA ASP A 85 -2.77 -9.16 15.75
C ASP A 85 -3.72 -7.96 15.60
N SER A 86 -3.70 -7.28 14.45
CA SER A 86 -4.66 -6.23 14.05
C SER A 86 -5.44 -6.59 12.78
N ILE A 87 -5.77 -7.88 12.63
CA ILE A 87 -6.37 -8.47 11.42
C ILE A 87 -7.68 -7.79 10.99
N GLN A 88 -8.44 -7.22 11.91
CA GLN A 88 -9.68 -6.47 11.62
C GLN A 88 -9.43 -5.25 10.71
N TYR A 89 -8.24 -4.67 10.74
CA TYR A 89 -7.82 -3.58 9.85
C TYR A 89 -7.19 -4.12 8.56
N GLN A 90 -6.54 -5.28 8.61
CA GLN A 90 -5.94 -5.91 7.44
C GLN A 90 -7.00 -6.46 6.48
N ILE A 91 -8.04 -7.11 7.01
CA ILE A 91 -9.11 -7.74 6.22
C ILE A 91 -10.25 -6.77 5.91
N ASP A 92 -10.32 -5.61 6.55
CA ASP A 92 -11.40 -4.62 6.45
C ASP A 92 -12.77 -5.17 6.87
N ALA A 93 -13.18 -4.89 8.07
CA ALA A 93 -14.53 -5.21 8.53
C ALA A 93 -15.59 -4.49 7.67
N ASN A 94 -16.72 -5.16 7.42
CA ASN A 94 -17.77 -4.66 6.51
C ASN A 94 -18.41 -3.33 6.97
N TYR A 95 -18.31 -2.97 8.25
CA TYR A 95 -18.81 -1.70 8.78
C TYR A 95 -17.89 -0.51 8.48
N LEU A 96 -16.65 -0.76 8.05
CA LEU A 96 -15.73 0.30 7.65
C LEU A 96 -16.17 0.91 6.31
N LYS A 97 -16.04 2.23 6.19
CA LYS A 97 -16.39 2.96 4.98
C LYS A 97 -15.55 2.51 3.79
N ASP A 98 -16.12 2.64 2.61
CA ASP A 98 -15.36 2.42 1.37
C ASP A 98 -14.18 3.38 1.29
N GLY A 99 -13.00 2.82 0.99
CA GLY A 99 -11.75 3.60 0.90
C GLY A 99 -11.27 4.22 2.22
N TRP A 100 -11.71 3.71 3.38
CA TRP A 100 -11.45 4.31 4.70
C TRP A 100 -9.97 4.55 5.01
N ARG A 101 -9.07 3.76 4.42
CA ARG A 101 -7.62 3.86 4.63
C ARG A 101 -6.84 4.46 3.46
N THR A 102 -7.54 5.07 2.48
CA THR A 102 -6.89 5.71 1.32
C THR A 102 -5.88 6.78 1.74
N TYR A 103 -6.11 7.47 2.87
CA TYR A 103 -5.21 8.46 3.42
C TYR A 103 -3.78 7.94 3.64
N LEU A 104 -3.60 6.63 3.90
CA LEU A 104 -2.28 6.01 4.03
C LEU A 104 -1.53 6.04 2.69
N ALA A 105 -2.22 5.70 1.59
CA ALA A 105 -1.65 5.74 0.25
C ALA A 105 -1.37 7.19 -0.17
N THR A 106 -2.28 8.12 0.13
CA THR A 106 -2.12 9.55 -0.13
C THR A 106 -0.84 10.09 0.53
N ALA A 107 -0.62 9.78 1.80
CA ALA A 107 0.57 10.23 2.52
C ALA A 107 1.88 9.69 1.90
N VAL A 108 1.88 8.42 1.47
CA VAL A 108 3.03 7.83 0.77
C VAL A 108 3.26 8.52 -0.58
N LYS A 109 2.21 8.75 -1.35
CA LYS A 109 2.27 9.44 -2.65
C LYS A 109 2.82 10.86 -2.52
N GLU A 110 2.29 11.63 -1.59
CA GLU A 110 2.70 13.02 -1.35
C GLU A 110 4.17 13.12 -0.92
N LYS A 111 4.62 12.20 -0.04
CA LYS A 111 6.00 12.23 0.45
C LYS A 111 7.02 11.82 -0.62
N PHE A 112 6.75 10.80 -1.41
CA PHE A 112 7.75 10.20 -2.31
C PHE A 112 7.53 10.53 -3.78
N ASN A 113 6.40 11.14 -4.13
CA ASN A 113 6.03 11.46 -5.51
C ASN A 113 6.12 10.24 -6.45
N LYS A 114 5.68 9.08 -5.96
CA LYS A 114 5.66 7.80 -6.69
C LYS A 114 4.24 7.31 -6.89
N PRO A 115 4.00 6.53 -7.96
CA PRO A 115 2.72 5.85 -8.15
C PRO A 115 2.40 4.94 -6.95
N VAL A 116 1.16 5.03 -6.45
CA VAL A 116 0.70 4.22 -5.33
C VAL A 116 -0.57 3.46 -5.68
N ILE A 117 -0.69 2.26 -5.10
CA ILE A 117 -1.93 1.49 -5.10
C ILE A 117 -2.58 1.66 -3.73
N THR A 118 -3.84 2.09 -3.70
CA THR A 118 -4.65 2.03 -2.48
C THR A 118 -5.53 0.80 -2.46
N VAL A 119 -5.72 0.23 -1.27
CA VAL A 119 -6.62 -0.90 -1.04
C VAL A 119 -7.49 -0.60 0.17
N GLY A 120 -8.60 -1.28 0.33
CA GLY A 120 -9.40 -1.23 1.55
C GLY A 120 -10.86 -0.90 1.32
N ASN A 121 -11.69 -1.96 1.33
CA ASN A 121 -13.14 -1.87 1.27
C ASN A 121 -13.70 -1.03 0.10
N ILE A 122 -12.94 -0.90 -1.00
CA ILE A 122 -13.42 -0.14 -2.17
C ILE A 122 -14.35 -1.03 -2.96
N ARG A 123 -15.67 -0.83 -2.80
CA ARG A 123 -16.75 -1.63 -3.38
C ARG A 123 -17.52 -0.86 -4.44
N ASP A 124 -17.75 0.43 -4.20
CA ASP A 124 -18.47 1.30 -5.12
C ASP A 124 -17.52 1.90 -6.17
N PRO A 125 -17.78 1.73 -7.48
CA PRO A 125 -17.00 2.36 -8.54
C PRO A 125 -16.90 3.88 -8.43
N LYS A 126 -17.90 4.55 -7.86
CA LYS A 126 -17.87 6.01 -7.63
C LYS A 126 -16.78 6.39 -6.62
N VAL A 127 -16.61 5.59 -5.57
CA VAL A 127 -15.55 5.82 -4.59
C VAL A 127 -14.19 5.60 -5.24
N ALA A 128 -14.02 4.52 -6.02
CA ALA A 128 -12.80 4.26 -6.76
C ALA A 128 -12.45 5.43 -7.71
N ASN A 129 -13.43 5.89 -8.50
CA ASN A 129 -13.24 7.01 -9.42
C ASN A 129 -12.86 8.30 -8.68
N LYS A 130 -13.56 8.63 -7.58
CA LYS A 130 -13.25 9.81 -6.77
C LYS A 130 -11.82 9.79 -6.21
N ILE A 131 -11.33 8.63 -5.77
CA ILE A 131 -9.96 8.49 -5.27
C ILE A 131 -8.94 8.84 -6.36
N ILE A 132 -9.15 8.36 -7.59
CA ILE A 132 -8.28 8.64 -8.73
C ILE A 132 -8.40 10.11 -9.16
N GLU A 133 -9.61 10.62 -9.34
CA GLU A 133 -9.86 12.02 -9.77
C GLU A 133 -9.31 13.06 -8.78
N SER A 134 -9.34 12.74 -7.49
CA SER A 134 -8.77 13.61 -6.43
C SER A 134 -7.28 13.34 -6.17
N GLU A 135 -6.62 12.56 -7.02
CA GLU A 135 -5.18 12.25 -6.99
C GLU A 135 -4.69 11.62 -5.67
N GLN A 136 -5.60 11.03 -4.88
CA GLN A 136 -5.27 10.37 -3.62
C GLN A 136 -4.46 9.09 -3.83
N ALA A 137 -4.65 8.41 -4.95
CA ALA A 137 -3.87 7.26 -5.38
C ALA A 137 -3.90 7.16 -6.91
N ASP A 138 -2.99 6.38 -7.49
CA ASP A 138 -2.89 6.17 -8.94
C ASP A 138 -3.58 4.89 -9.39
N PHE A 139 -3.69 3.91 -8.49
CA PHE A 139 -4.31 2.62 -8.74
C PHE A 139 -5.20 2.20 -7.59
N ILE A 140 -6.21 1.38 -7.91
CA ILE A 140 -7.12 0.77 -6.94
C ILE A 140 -6.86 -0.74 -6.88
N GLY A 141 -6.52 -1.23 -5.71
CA GLY A 141 -6.35 -2.66 -5.46
C GLY A 141 -7.65 -3.29 -4.97
N LEU A 142 -8.14 -4.30 -5.68
CA LEU A 142 -9.38 -5.01 -5.39
C LEU A 142 -9.11 -6.49 -5.14
N GLY A 143 -9.62 -7.03 -4.05
CA GLY A 143 -9.57 -8.46 -3.75
C GLY A 143 -10.96 -9.08 -3.79
N ARG A 144 -11.74 -8.91 -2.72
CA ARG A 144 -13.08 -9.50 -2.55
C ARG A 144 -14.04 -9.15 -3.68
N GLN A 145 -13.94 -7.96 -4.26
CA GLN A 145 -14.79 -7.53 -5.37
C GLN A 145 -14.53 -8.34 -6.64
N PHE A 146 -13.27 -8.68 -6.92
CA PHE A 146 -12.95 -9.57 -8.04
C PHE A 146 -13.45 -11.01 -7.83
N VAL A 147 -13.44 -11.47 -6.58
CA VAL A 147 -14.00 -12.81 -6.25
C VAL A 147 -15.52 -12.83 -6.43
N ALA A 148 -16.20 -11.74 -6.02
CA ALA A 148 -17.65 -11.61 -6.14
C ALA A 148 -18.10 -11.34 -7.59
N ASP A 149 -17.35 -10.54 -8.33
CA ASP A 149 -17.65 -10.14 -9.71
C ASP A 149 -16.36 -9.91 -10.50
N PRO A 150 -15.88 -10.91 -11.26
CA PRO A 150 -14.68 -10.78 -12.10
C PRO A 150 -14.78 -9.69 -13.17
N GLN A 151 -15.99 -9.26 -13.53
CA GLN A 151 -16.23 -8.20 -14.51
C GLN A 151 -16.36 -6.81 -13.87
N TRP A 152 -16.18 -6.68 -12.56
CA TRP A 152 -16.31 -5.41 -11.84
C TRP A 152 -15.56 -4.25 -12.50
N PRO A 153 -14.28 -4.39 -12.96
CA PRO A 153 -13.57 -3.28 -13.58
C PRO A 153 -14.22 -2.81 -14.89
N LEU A 154 -14.70 -3.74 -15.72
CA LEU A 154 -15.38 -3.39 -16.96
C LEU A 154 -16.68 -2.62 -16.70
N LYS A 155 -17.45 -3.05 -15.69
CA LYS A 155 -18.66 -2.35 -15.26
C LYS A 155 -18.37 -0.98 -14.67
N ALA A 156 -17.28 -0.86 -13.87
CA ALA A 156 -16.85 0.41 -13.30
C ALA A 156 -16.50 1.43 -14.38
N VAL A 157 -15.70 1.03 -15.38
CA VAL A 157 -15.32 1.90 -16.51
C VAL A 157 -16.55 2.30 -17.34
N SER A 158 -17.45 1.37 -17.63
CA SER A 158 -18.70 1.68 -18.37
C SER A 158 -19.57 2.67 -17.63
N TYR A 159 -19.66 2.58 -16.31
CA TYR A 159 -20.43 3.48 -15.47
C TYR A 159 -19.85 4.91 -15.48
N THR A 160 -18.53 5.08 -15.48
CA THR A 160 -17.88 6.39 -15.53
C THR A 160 -18.02 7.04 -16.91
N HIS A 161 -17.97 6.27 -17.99
CA HIS A 161 -18.16 6.78 -19.35
C HIS A 161 -19.60 7.27 -19.62
N LEU A 162 -20.62 6.60 -19.06
CA LEU A 162 -22.00 7.02 -19.24
C LEU A 162 -22.26 8.41 -18.63
N ARG A 163 -21.58 8.75 -17.51
CA ARG A 163 -21.73 10.08 -16.88
C ARG A 163 -20.95 11.20 -17.57
N ALA A 164 -19.86 10.91 -18.27
CA ALA A 164 -19.12 11.92 -19.01
C ALA A 164 -19.92 12.50 -20.19
N HIS A 165 -20.99 11.83 -20.61
CA HIS A 165 -21.90 12.28 -21.66
C HIS A 165 -23.18 12.96 -21.16
N GLU A 166 -23.38 13.02 -19.82
CA GLU A 166 -24.57 13.66 -19.20
C GLU A 166 -24.27 15.08 -18.67
N THR A 167 -23.06 15.59 -18.81
CA THR A 167 -22.66 16.97 -18.47
C THR A 167 -22.30 17.75 -19.71
#